data_ac0b8ea85170f4bcc62b86732c64d608
#
_entry.id   ac0b8ea85170f4bcc62b86732c64d608
#
_cell.length_a   1.000
_cell.length_b   1.000
_cell.length_c   1.000
_cell.angle_alpha   90.00
_cell.angle_beta   90.00
_cell.angle_gamma   90.00
#
_symmetry.space_group_name_H-M   'P 1'
#
loop_
_entity.id
_entity.type
_entity.pdbx_description
1 polymer ?
#
loop_
_entity_poly.entity_id
_entity_poly.type
_entity_poly.pdbx_seq_one_letter_code
_entity_poly.pdbx_strand_id
1 'polypeptide(L)'
;LTFILVYSVGLLFLPALVGPLRAVGGDDDSDSGMRLQEKETIRKTFNLTAANKVLDVDNIFGSIEVTGGQGDQVQLVVNKTISAESKDKMEAAKKEVTLDITDQPDLLKLYVNGPFRCNCGNGGGGCVNWNGDRGYTVKMDFQLQVPRNIEVRLKTVNSGHVRVQDVTGNFSVHNVNGGIEMQNVAGSGLAKTVNGPVKVTFRENPREKSDFATINGNVDLYFVRGLAGDFRFKTMNGAVYSDFDMTSLPAQPASAEHRGTKFVFRSDRFTGGRVGSGGPEIKAENLNGDIRVLERQ
;
A
#
# COMPACT_ATOMS: atom_id res chain seq x y z
N LEU A 1 51.92 -8.30 -39.28
CA LEU A 1 50.70 -8.97 -39.83
C LEU A 1 50.09 -9.81 -38.72
N THR A 2 49.07 -9.29 -38.07
CA THR A 2 48.31 -9.97 -37.01
C THR A 2 46.90 -10.20 -37.51
N PHE A 3 46.52 -11.44 -37.70
CA PHE A 3 45.19 -11.86 -38.10
C PHE A 3 44.26 -11.85 -36.90
N ILE A 4 43.18 -11.07 -36.96
CA ILE A 4 42.05 -11.10 -36.02
C ILE A 4 41.01 -12.07 -36.56
N LEU A 5 40.78 -13.17 -35.85
CA LEU A 5 39.72 -14.14 -36.14
C LEU A 5 38.44 -13.70 -35.42
N VAL A 6 37.45 -13.33 -36.21
CA VAL A 6 36.10 -13.01 -35.72
C VAL A 6 35.28 -14.29 -35.71
N TYR A 7 34.90 -14.79 -34.53
CA TYR A 7 33.93 -15.86 -34.39
C TYR A 7 32.52 -15.28 -34.35
N SER A 8 31.73 -15.54 -35.37
CA SER A 8 30.29 -15.30 -35.38
C SER A 8 29.60 -16.51 -34.75
N VAL A 9 28.98 -16.29 -33.59
CA VAL A 9 28.08 -17.28 -32.96
C VAL A 9 26.69 -17.08 -33.55
N GLY A 10 26.29 -17.97 -34.42
CA GLY A 10 24.94 -18.03 -34.94
C GLY A 10 23.99 -18.61 -33.90
N LEU A 11 23.02 -17.81 -33.47
CA LEU A 11 21.92 -18.25 -32.60
C LEU A 11 20.83 -18.92 -33.46
N LEU A 12 20.76 -20.23 -33.38
CA LEU A 12 19.64 -20.99 -33.98
C LEU A 12 18.35 -20.76 -33.15
N PHE A 13 17.40 -20.07 -33.73
CA PHE A 13 16.03 -20.04 -33.23
C PHE A 13 15.30 -21.32 -33.62
N LEU A 14 14.99 -22.17 -32.64
CA LEU A 14 13.99 -23.22 -32.80
C LEU A 14 12.61 -22.62 -32.53
N PRO A 15 11.62 -22.80 -33.39
CA PRO A 15 10.24 -22.43 -33.07
C PRO A 15 9.65 -23.43 -32.07
N ALA A 16 9.33 -22.95 -30.88
CA ALA A 16 8.56 -23.71 -29.91
C ALA A 16 7.12 -23.84 -30.41
N LEU A 17 6.69 -25.08 -30.65
CA LEU A 17 5.28 -25.43 -30.86
C LEU A 17 4.52 -25.17 -29.55
N VAL A 18 3.74 -24.10 -29.52
CA VAL A 18 2.77 -23.82 -28.45
C VAL A 18 1.49 -24.57 -28.78
N GLY A 19 1.31 -25.74 -28.19
CA GLY A 19 0.02 -26.42 -28.15
C GLY A 19 -0.91 -25.69 -27.17
N PRO A 20 -2.24 -25.75 -27.36
CA PRO A 20 -3.19 -25.09 -26.48
C PRO A 20 -3.16 -25.73 -25.08
N LEU A 21 -2.69 -24.98 -24.08
CA LEU A 21 -2.88 -25.34 -22.67
C LEU A 21 -4.37 -25.28 -22.35
N ARG A 22 -4.95 -26.45 -22.09
CA ARG A 22 -6.27 -26.57 -21.49
C ARG A 22 -6.18 -26.09 -20.06
N ALA A 23 -6.82 -25.00 -19.73
CA ALA A 23 -7.00 -24.54 -18.35
C ALA A 23 -7.84 -25.58 -17.60
N VAL A 24 -7.28 -26.09 -16.51
CA VAL A 24 -8.03 -26.85 -15.50
C VAL A 24 -8.78 -25.81 -14.68
N GLY A 25 -10.10 -25.89 -14.68
CA GLY A 25 -10.97 -25.02 -13.93
C GLY A 25 -10.79 -25.22 -12.43
N GLY A 26 -10.58 -24.13 -11.72
CA GLY A 26 -10.89 -23.98 -10.31
C GLY A 26 -12.18 -23.17 -10.25
N ASP A 27 -13.24 -23.79 -9.77
CA ASP A 27 -14.54 -23.17 -9.55
C ASP A 27 -14.43 -22.15 -8.43
N ASP A 28 -14.39 -20.85 -8.80
CA ASP A 28 -14.82 -19.75 -7.95
C ASP A 28 -16.04 -19.13 -8.64
N ASP A 29 -17.21 -19.64 -8.30
CA ASP A 29 -18.52 -19.16 -8.73
C ASP A 29 -18.83 -17.80 -8.13
N SER A 30 -18.30 -16.75 -8.72
CA SER A 30 -18.97 -15.48 -8.85
C SER A 30 -19.14 -15.20 -10.34
N ASP A 31 -20.20 -15.75 -10.91
CA ASP A 31 -20.67 -15.46 -12.27
C ASP A 31 -21.09 -13.98 -12.35
N SER A 32 -20.12 -13.09 -12.53
CA SER A 32 -20.32 -11.65 -12.66
C SER A 32 -20.77 -11.24 -14.05
N GLY A 33 -21.30 -12.08 -14.89
CA GLY A 33 -21.78 -11.71 -16.24
C GLY A 33 -20.75 -11.04 -17.16
N MET A 34 -19.54 -10.74 -16.68
CA MET A 34 -18.49 -9.97 -17.38
C MET A 34 -17.69 -10.85 -18.33
N ARG A 35 -18.20 -11.02 -19.55
CA ARG A 35 -17.68 -11.94 -20.58
C ARG A 35 -16.56 -11.37 -21.44
N LEU A 36 -16.40 -10.03 -21.46
CA LEU A 36 -15.38 -9.35 -22.25
C LEU A 36 -14.28 -8.84 -21.35
N GLN A 37 -13.02 -9.07 -21.72
CA GLN A 37 -11.86 -8.55 -21.01
C GLN A 37 -10.87 -7.93 -21.98
N GLU A 38 -10.35 -6.75 -21.63
CA GLU A 38 -9.29 -6.05 -22.35
C GLU A 38 -8.19 -5.63 -21.40
N LYS A 39 -6.94 -5.75 -21.83
CA LYS A 39 -5.75 -5.41 -21.04
C LYS A 39 -4.92 -4.36 -21.75
N GLU A 40 -4.49 -3.35 -21.02
CA GLU A 40 -3.62 -2.28 -21.48
C GLU A 40 -2.45 -2.13 -20.51
N THR A 41 -1.24 -1.90 -21.01
CA THR A 41 -0.09 -1.57 -20.17
C THR A 41 0.38 -0.15 -20.47
N ILE A 42 0.32 0.72 -19.47
CA ILE A 42 0.81 2.10 -19.52
C ILE A 42 2.20 2.14 -18.92
N ARG A 43 3.19 2.68 -19.66
CA ARG A 43 4.56 2.89 -19.18
C ARG A 43 4.92 4.36 -19.29
N LYS A 44 5.44 4.93 -18.20
CA LYS A 44 5.91 6.33 -18.16
C LYS A 44 7.12 6.46 -17.26
N THR A 45 7.94 7.47 -17.54
CA THR A 45 9.10 7.85 -16.71
C THR A 45 8.96 9.32 -16.33
N PHE A 46 9.26 9.63 -15.07
CA PHE A 46 9.21 10.98 -14.52
C PHE A 46 10.53 11.31 -13.83
N ASN A 47 10.85 12.59 -13.72
CA ASN A 47 12.05 13.07 -13.04
C ASN A 47 11.64 13.95 -11.86
N LEU A 48 11.87 13.47 -10.64
CA LEU A 48 11.64 14.25 -9.42
C LEU A 48 12.96 14.91 -9.00
N THR A 49 13.09 16.22 -9.23
CA THR A 49 14.34 16.94 -9.03
C THR A 49 14.43 17.69 -7.68
N ALA A 50 13.33 17.82 -6.95
CA ALA A 50 13.31 18.46 -5.65
C ALA A 50 14.00 17.62 -4.57
N ALA A 51 14.44 18.26 -3.48
CA ALA A 51 15.02 17.57 -2.33
C ALA A 51 13.98 16.73 -1.57
N ASN A 52 12.77 17.28 -1.39
CA ASN A 52 11.64 16.60 -0.75
C ASN A 52 10.71 16.07 -1.83
N LYS A 53 10.85 14.79 -2.14
CA LYS A 53 10.08 14.10 -3.17
C LYS A 53 8.88 13.39 -2.54
N VAL A 54 7.72 13.48 -3.17
CA VAL A 54 6.49 12.81 -2.75
C VAL A 54 5.92 12.00 -3.91
N LEU A 55 5.63 10.73 -3.67
CA LEU A 55 4.79 9.90 -4.51
C LEU A 55 3.41 9.77 -3.87
N ASP A 56 2.36 10.19 -4.56
CA ASP A 56 0.97 10.07 -4.12
C ASP A 56 0.19 9.19 -5.10
N VAL A 57 -0.23 8.01 -4.68
CA VAL A 57 -1.02 7.07 -5.51
C VAL A 57 -2.37 6.83 -4.83
N ASP A 58 -3.44 7.24 -5.48
CA ASP A 58 -4.81 6.99 -5.04
C ASP A 58 -5.55 6.09 -6.04
N ASN A 59 -5.53 4.80 -5.75
CA ASN A 59 -6.18 3.73 -6.51
C ASN A 59 -7.48 3.30 -5.82
N ILE A 60 -8.34 2.56 -6.56
CA ILE A 60 -9.57 1.95 -6.03
C ILE A 60 -9.52 0.43 -6.16
N PHE A 61 -9.21 -0.07 -7.37
CA PHE A 61 -9.10 -1.50 -7.64
C PHE A 61 -7.71 -1.84 -8.13
N GLY A 62 -7.06 -2.76 -7.47
CA GLY A 62 -5.76 -3.29 -7.84
C GLY A 62 -4.67 -3.00 -6.82
N SER A 63 -3.52 -3.60 -7.04
CA SER A 63 -2.35 -3.53 -6.18
C SER A 63 -1.50 -2.29 -6.45
N ILE A 64 -0.70 -1.92 -5.44
CA ILE A 64 0.33 -0.89 -5.56
C ILE A 64 1.64 -1.50 -5.07
N GLU A 65 2.63 -1.59 -5.95
CA GLU A 65 3.98 -2.06 -5.64
C GLU A 65 4.98 -0.94 -5.88
N VAL A 66 5.72 -0.56 -4.85
CA VAL A 66 6.72 0.51 -4.89
C VAL A 66 8.06 -0.06 -4.45
N THR A 67 9.08 0.10 -5.29
CA THR A 67 10.46 -0.32 -4.98
C THR A 67 11.39 0.87 -5.06
N GLY A 68 12.11 1.14 -3.98
CA GLY A 68 13.13 2.18 -3.89
C GLY A 68 14.40 1.77 -4.62
N GLY A 69 14.87 2.62 -5.52
CA GLY A 69 16.08 2.44 -6.31
C GLY A 69 17.07 3.59 -6.18
N GLN A 70 18.10 3.57 -7.00
CA GLN A 70 19.06 4.66 -7.13
C GLN A 70 18.61 5.66 -8.20
N GLY A 71 19.06 6.91 -8.07
CA GLY A 71 18.75 8.00 -9.01
C GLY A 71 17.48 8.77 -8.66
N ASP A 72 17.08 9.68 -9.54
CA ASP A 72 15.96 10.62 -9.34
C ASP A 72 14.76 10.33 -10.24
N GLN A 73 14.81 9.23 -10.98
CA GLN A 73 13.75 8.84 -11.90
C GLN A 73 12.70 7.97 -11.21
N VAL A 74 11.45 8.21 -11.56
CA VAL A 74 10.33 7.32 -11.25
C VAL A 74 9.93 6.60 -12.54
N GLN A 75 10.01 5.28 -12.52
CA GLN A 75 9.49 4.43 -13.60
C GLN A 75 8.15 3.87 -13.18
N LEU A 76 7.14 4.12 -13.99
CA LEU A 76 5.76 3.68 -13.77
C LEU A 76 5.37 2.63 -14.81
N VAL A 77 4.85 1.52 -14.34
CA VAL A 77 4.11 0.55 -15.15
C VAL A 77 2.74 0.36 -14.52
N VAL A 78 1.68 0.57 -15.30
CA VAL A 78 0.31 0.29 -14.87
C VAL A 78 -0.28 -0.76 -15.79
N ASN A 79 -0.71 -1.87 -15.22
CA ASN A 79 -1.47 -2.90 -15.92
C ASN A 79 -2.97 -2.65 -15.67
N LYS A 80 -3.63 -2.04 -16.68
CA LYS A 80 -5.07 -1.77 -16.66
C LYS A 80 -5.80 -2.96 -17.26
N THR A 81 -6.73 -3.53 -16.49
CA THR A 81 -7.63 -4.60 -16.94
C THR A 81 -9.05 -4.11 -16.85
N ILE A 82 -9.78 -4.14 -17.96
CA ILE A 82 -11.19 -3.81 -18.04
C ILE A 82 -11.95 -5.11 -18.27
N SER A 83 -12.95 -5.38 -17.45
CA SER A 83 -13.91 -6.46 -17.64
C SER A 83 -15.30 -5.88 -17.80
N ALA A 84 -16.08 -6.32 -18.80
CA ALA A 84 -17.38 -5.76 -19.12
C ALA A 84 -18.38 -6.82 -19.63
N GLU A 85 -19.67 -6.57 -19.44
CA GLU A 85 -20.76 -7.43 -19.89
C GLU A 85 -21.00 -7.32 -21.41
N SER A 86 -20.73 -6.15 -21.99
CA SER A 86 -20.95 -5.86 -23.40
C SER A 86 -19.87 -4.92 -23.96
N LYS A 87 -19.83 -4.81 -25.31
CA LYS A 87 -18.92 -3.87 -25.98
C LYS A 87 -19.22 -2.41 -25.61
N ASP A 88 -20.49 -2.05 -25.47
CA ASP A 88 -20.88 -0.69 -25.08
C ASP A 88 -20.40 -0.36 -23.66
N LYS A 89 -20.48 -1.33 -22.74
CA LYS A 89 -19.93 -1.21 -21.39
C LYS A 89 -18.42 -1.13 -21.37
N MET A 90 -17.74 -1.85 -22.26
CA MET A 90 -16.28 -1.77 -22.43
C MET A 90 -15.86 -0.36 -22.87
N GLU A 91 -16.53 0.23 -23.85
CA GLU A 91 -16.24 1.59 -24.32
C GLU A 91 -16.60 2.65 -23.25
N ALA A 92 -17.70 2.46 -22.52
CA ALA A 92 -18.02 3.30 -21.37
C ALA A 92 -16.93 3.28 -20.31
N ALA A 93 -16.43 2.09 -19.94
CA ALA A 93 -15.35 1.92 -18.97
C ALA A 93 -14.06 2.65 -19.38
N LYS A 94 -13.68 2.55 -20.66
CA LYS A 94 -12.49 3.25 -21.21
C LYS A 94 -12.60 4.75 -21.09
N LYS A 95 -13.81 5.29 -21.33
CA LYS A 95 -14.08 6.74 -21.31
C LYS A 95 -14.22 7.28 -19.88
N GLU A 96 -14.87 6.53 -19.01
CA GLU A 96 -15.25 7.00 -17.67
C GLU A 96 -14.14 6.81 -16.65
N VAL A 97 -13.25 5.79 -16.82
CA VAL A 97 -12.19 5.50 -15.85
C VAL A 97 -10.83 5.85 -16.43
N THR A 98 -10.25 6.93 -15.87
CA THR A 98 -8.98 7.51 -16.31
C THR A 98 -7.92 7.45 -15.21
N LEU A 99 -6.66 7.49 -15.62
CA LEU A 99 -5.53 7.73 -14.75
C LEU A 99 -5.08 9.18 -14.93
N ASP A 100 -5.40 10.02 -13.95
CA ASP A 100 -4.99 11.42 -13.90
C ASP A 100 -3.60 11.51 -13.29
N ILE A 101 -2.67 12.16 -13.99
CA ILE A 101 -1.27 12.28 -13.58
C ILE A 101 -0.93 13.75 -13.37
N THR A 102 -0.46 14.08 -12.17
CA THR A 102 0.16 15.38 -11.87
C THR A 102 1.65 15.16 -11.68
N ASP A 103 2.45 15.80 -12.53
CA ASP A 103 3.91 15.70 -12.54
C ASP A 103 4.49 17.07 -12.19
N GLN A 104 5.05 17.18 -10.99
CA GLN A 104 5.70 18.37 -10.46
C GLN A 104 7.11 18.00 -9.97
N PRO A 105 8.05 18.95 -9.84
CA PRO A 105 9.41 18.65 -9.42
C PRO A 105 9.53 17.93 -8.07
N ASP A 106 8.57 18.14 -7.17
CA ASP A 106 8.49 17.60 -5.81
C ASP A 106 7.36 16.56 -5.61
N LEU A 107 6.40 16.49 -6.55
CA LEU A 107 5.20 15.65 -6.40
C LEU A 107 4.86 14.92 -7.69
N LEU A 108 4.85 13.58 -7.61
CA LEU A 108 4.17 12.76 -8.60
C LEU A 108 2.87 12.24 -8.00
N LYS A 109 1.72 12.71 -8.52
CA LYS A 109 0.42 12.22 -8.10
C LYS A 109 -0.23 11.40 -9.21
N LEU A 110 -0.64 10.20 -8.86
CA LEU A 110 -1.33 9.22 -9.72
C LEU A 110 -2.72 8.98 -9.12
N TYR A 111 -3.76 9.47 -9.79
CA TYR A 111 -5.11 9.42 -9.27
C TYR A 111 -6.01 8.66 -10.25
N VAL A 112 -6.56 7.53 -9.80
CA VAL A 112 -7.55 6.79 -10.60
C VAL A 112 -8.90 7.48 -10.45
N ASN A 113 -9.32 8.17 -11.51
CA ASN A 113 -10.59 8.87 -11.58
C ASN A 113 -11.67 7.99 -12.18
N GLY A 114 -12.93 8.23 -11.80
CA GLY A 114 -14.05 7.47 -12.32
C GLY A 114 -15.35 7.76 -11.59
N PRO A 115 -16.47 7.21 -12.09
CA PRO A 115 -17.79 7.47 -11.55
C PRO A 115 -18.05 6.87 -10.16
N PHE A 116 -17.13 6.09 -9.66
CA PHE A 116 -17.12 5.59 -8.27
C PHE A 116 -16.59 6.63 -7.27
N ARG A 117 -16.01 7.73 -7.74
CA ARG A 117 -15.58 8.84 -6.88
C ARG A 117 -16.78 9.72 -6.56
N CYS A 118 -16.98 10.05 -5.30
CA CYS A 118 -17.99 11.00 -4.87
C CYS A 118 -17.35 12.28 -4.33
N ASN A 119 -18.04 13.42 -4.55
CA ASN A 119 -17.68 14.69 -3.93
C ASN A 119 -18.15 14.67 -2.47
N CYS A 120 -17.27 14.29 -1.57
CA CYS A 120 -17.49 14.50 -0.15
C CYS A 120 -17.12 15.96 0.17
N GLY A 121 -18.10 16.82 0.28
CA GLY A 121 -17.90 18.24 0.55
C GLY A 121 -16.91 18.48 1.71
N ASN A 122 -16.03 19.45 1.53
CA ASN A 122 -15.15 20.10 2.52
C ASN A 122 -14.29 19.21 3.43
N GLY A 123 -13.63 18.20 2.91
CA GLY A 123 -12.70 17.45 3.73
C GLY A 123 -11.98 16.34 2.99
N GLY A 124 -11.11 16.66 2.08
CA GLY A 124 -9.93 15.92 1.59
C GLY A 124 -9.86 14.38 1.56
N GLY A 125 -10.90 13.67 1.88
CA GLY A 125 -10.94 12.21 1.86
C GLY A 125 -11.80 11.73 0.72
N GLY A 126 -11.18 11.12 -0.31
CA GLY A 126 -11.92 10.53 -1.42
C GLY A 126 -12.89 9.46 -0.91
N CYS A 127 -14.18 9.74 -0.95
CA CYS A 127 -15.20 8.72 -0.75
C CYS A 127 -15.40 7.92 -2.02
N VAL A 128 -15.79 6.68 -1.87
CA VAL A 128 -16.10 5.76 -2.95
C VAL A 128 -17.57 5.42 -2.88
N ASN A 129 -18.30 5.69 -3.96
CA ASN A 129 -19.71 5.36 -4.07
C ASN A 129 -19.89 4.12 -4.95
N TRP A 130 -20.36 3.04 -4.36
CA TRP A 130 -20.62 1.76 -5.02
C TRP A 130 -22.07 1.64 -5.52
N ASN A 131 -22.83 2.73 -5.62
CA ASN A 131 -24.20 2.66 -6.03
C ASN A 131 -24.35 2.25 -7.50
N GLY A 132 -24.69 1.00 -7.70
CA GLY A 132 -25.12 0.41 -8.95
C GLY A 132 -24.08 -0.47 -9.64
N ASP A 133 -24.54 -1.60 -10.15
CA ASP A 133 -23.82 -2.41 -11.13
C ASP A 133 -23.73 -1.64 -12.44
N ARG A 134 -22.53 -1.32 -12.87
CA ARG A 134 -22.28 -0.56 -14.09
C ARG A 134 -22.11 -1.48 -15.31
N GLY A 135 -22.11 -2.79 -15.09
CA GLY A 135 -21.81 -3.78 -16.12
C GLY A 135 -20.35 -3.74 -16.61
N TYR A 136 -19.46 -3.12 -15.82
CA TYR A 136 -18.01 -3.17 -16.03
C TYR A 136 -17.22 -2.97 -14.74
N THR A 137 -15.99 -3.49 -14.72
CA THR A 137 -14.97 -3.19 -13.70
C THR A 137 -13.67 -2.77 -14.36
N VAL A 138 -12.92 -1.88 -13.71
CA VAL A 138 -11.58 -1.47 -14.15
C VAL A 138 -10.61 -1.65 -13.01
N LYS A 139 -9.64 -2.55 -13.20
CA LYS A 139 -8.55 -2.80 -12.27
C LYS A 139 -7.26 -2.17 -12.80
N MET A 140 -6.54 -1.45 -11.95
CA MET A 140 -5.23 -0.88 -12.25
C MET A 140 -4.20 -1.38 -11.23
N ASP A 141 -3.27 -2.21 -11.68
CA ASP A 141 -2.14 -2.67 -10.87
C ASP A 141 -0.92 -1.79 -11.18
N PHE A 142 -0.42 -1.12 -10.15
CA PHE A 142 0.70 -0.18 -10.23
C PHE A 142 2.00 -0.85 -9.82
N GLN A 143 3.03 -0.71 -10.64
CA GLN A 143 4.41 -1.05 -10.33
C GLN A 143 5.27 0.19 -10.53
N LEU A 144 5.92 0.63 -9.44
CA LEU A 144 6.73 1.85 -9.45
C LEU A 144 8.14 1.54 -8.94
N GLN A 145 9.12 1.95 -9.73
CA GLN A 145 10.50 2.08 -9.26
C GLN A 145 10.75 3.56 -8.99
N VAL A 146 11.14 3.90 -7.77
CA VAL A 146 11.23 5.29 -7.31
C VAL A 146 12.60 5.58 -6.68
N PRO A 147 13.02 6.85 -6.53
CA PRO A 147 14.15 7.20 -5.69
C PRO A 147 13.98 6.64 -4.27
N ARG A 148 15.03 6.07 -3.69
CA ARG A 148 14.95 5.48 -2.35
C ARG A 148 14.50 6.47 -1.29
N ASN A 149 15.01 7.70 -1.34
CA ASN A 149 14.61 8.78 -0.43
C ASN A 149 13.41 9.54 -0.98
N ILE A 150 12.22 8.99 -0.78
CA ILE A 150 10.94 9.58 -1.21
C ILE A 150 9.88 9.35 -0.14
N GLU A 151 9.06 10.35 0.13
CA GLU A 151 7.83 10.15 0.90
C GLU A 151 6.80 9.44 0.04
N VAL A 152 6.15 8.41 0.58
CA VAL A 152 5.11 7.67 -0.14
C VAL A 152 3.75 7.83 0.54
N ARG A 153 2.74 8.22 -0.27
CA ARG A 153 1.33 8.30 0.11
C ARG A 153 0.56 7.37 -0.80
N LEU A 154 0.19 6.19 -0.27
CA LEU A 154 -0.39 5.13 -1.07
C LEU A 154 -1.77 4.77 -0.55
N LYS A 155 -2.74 4.70 -1.44
CA LYS A 155 -4.10 4.32 -1.10
C LYS A 155 -4.67 3.37 -2.15
N THR A 156 -5.26 2.27 -1.70
CA THR A 156 -6.11 1.41 -2.52
C THR A 156 -7.29 0.91 -1.69
N VAL A 157 -8.33 0.40 -2.34
CA VAL A 157 -9.56 0.01 -1.63
C VAL A 157 -9.85 -1.47 -1.82
N ASN A 158 -9.91 -1.95 -3.07
CA ASN A 158 -10.34 -3.31 -3.35
C ASN A 158 -9.37 -4.08 -4.25
N SER A 159 -9.41 -5.40 -4.10
CA SER A 159 -8.75 -6.37 -5.00
C SER A 159 -7.25 -6.16 -5.15
N GLY A 160 -6.57 -5.66 -4.11
CA GLY A 160 -5.14 -5.45 -4.19
C GLY A 160 -4.46 -5.39 -2.83
N HIS A 161 -3.17 -5.64 -2.85
CA HIS A 161 -2.25 -5.41 -1.73
C HIS A 161 -1.41 -4.16 -2.00
N VAL A 162 -0.85 -3.60 -0.93
CA VAL A 162 0.17 -2.56 -1.03
C VAL A 162 1.50 -3.15 -0.59
N ARG A 163 2.49 -3.12 -1.47
CA ARG A 163 3.85 -3.54 -1.17
C ARG A 163 4.82 -2.37 -1.36
N VAL A 164 5.65 -2.12 -0.35
CA VAL A 164 6.69 -1.08 -0.39
C VAL A 164 8.01 -1.73 -0.01
N GLN A 165 9.03 -1.55 -0.84
CA GLN A 165 10.34 -2.12 -0.61
C GLN A 165 11.45 -1.08 -0.78
N ASP A 166 12.47 -1.12 0.09
CA ASP A 166 13.69 -0.30 -0.02
C ASP A 166 13.47 1.23 -0.05
N VAL A 167 12.39 1.73 0.56
CA VAL A 167 12.10 3.17 0.68
C VAL A 167 12.55 3.69 2.04
N THR A 168 13.18 4.87 2.07
CA THR A 168 13.74 5.48 3.29
C THR A 168 13.08 6.81 3.69
N GLY A 169 12.04 7.25 2.99
CA GLY A 169 11.23 8.42 3.36
C GLY A 169 10.05 8.07 4.26
N ASN A 170 9.37 9.08 4.76
CA ASN A 170 8.15 8.92 5.53
C ASN A 170 7.04 8.30 4.69
N PHE A 171 6.07 7.67 5.34
CA PHE A 171 5.03 6.91 4.64
C PHE A 171 3.63 7.13 5.21
N SER A 172 2.65 7.11 4.32
CA SER A 172 1.22 7.11 4.63
C SER A 172 0.54 6.08 3.73
N VAL A 173 0.31 4.87 4.26
CA VAL A 173 -0.20 3.75 3.48
C VAL A 173 -1.56 3.33 3.98
N HIS A 174 -2.54 3.33 3.08
CA HIS A 174 -3.92 2.94 3.37
C HIS A 174 -4.40 1.85 2.42
N ASN A 175 -4.99 0.82 2.98
CA ASN A 175 -5.75 -0.17 2.22
C ASN A 175 -7.11 -0.39 2.88
N VAL A 176 -8.04 -1.04 2.20
CA VAL A 176 -9.29 -1.48 2.81
C VAL A 176 -9.39 -3.00 2.72
N ASN A 177 -9.41 -3.56 1.52
CA ASN A 177 -9.54 -4.99 1.31
C ASN A 177 -8.24 -5.57 0.73
N GLY A 178 -7.28 -5.79 1.61
CA GLY A 178 -5.98 -6.37 1.30
C GLY A 178 -4.92 -6.00 2.33
N GLY A 179 -3.83 -6.74 2.34
CA GLY A 179 -2.71 -6.52 3.26
C GLY A 179 -1.80 -5.35 2.84
N ILE A 180 -1.03 -4.89 3.80
CA ILE A 180 0.08 -3.96 3.61
C ILE A 180 1.36 -4.70 4.00
N GLU A 181 2.32 -4.75 3.10
CA GLU A 181 3.64 -5.31 3.34
C GLU A 181 4.72 -4.27 3.00
N MET A 182 5.50 -3.90 4.00
CA MET A 182 6.61 -2.97 3.84
C MET A 182 7.91 -3.66 4.24
N GLN A 183 8.88 -3.71 3.32
CA GLN A 183 10.13 -4.42 3.53
C GLN A 183 11.32 -3.48 3.41
N ASN A 184 12.28 -3.61 4.34
CA ASN A 184 13.53 -2.86 4.34
C ASN A 184 13.32 -1.34 4.23
N VAL A 185 12.31 -0.83 4.98
CA VAL A 185 11.94 0.59 4.97
C VAL A 185 12.60 1.34 6.13
N ALA A 186 12.80 2.64 5.94
CA ALA A 186 13.16 3.58 6.99
C ALA A 186 12.21 4.78 6.94
N GLY A 187 12.23 5.59 8.01
CA GLY A 187 11.28 6.69 8.17
C GLY A 187 10.17 6.35 9.16
N SER A 188 9.22 7.24 9.27
CA SER A 188 8.10 7.17 10.21
C SER A 188 6.80 7.46 9.48
N GLY A 189 5.67 7.03 10.05
CA GLY A 189 4.39 7.30 9.41
C GLY A 189 3.29 6.35 9.82
N LEU A 190 2.35 6.15 8.94
CA LEU A 190 1.21 5.29 9.22
C LEU A 190 1.00 4.22 8.13
N ALA A 191 0.57 3.02 8.57
CA ALA A 191 0.12 1.96 7.69
C ALA A 191 -1.16 1.35 8.26
N LYS A 192 -2.27 1.52 7.53
CA LYS A 192 -3.61 1.12 8.00
C LYS A 192 -4.39 0.37 6.94
N THR A 193 -4.99 -0.73 7.35
CA THR A 193 -5.92 -1.48 6.52
C THR A 193 -7.18 -1.83 7.31
N VAL A 194 -8.19 -2.38 6.65
CA VAL A 194 -9.39 -2.92 7.32
C VAL A 194 -9.34 -4.44 7.31
N ASN A 195 -9.24 -5.04 6.15
CA ASN A 195 -9.25 -6.49 5.97
C ASN A 195 -7.92 -6.96 5.38
N GLY A 196 -7.01 -7.34 6.25
CA GLY A 196 -5.70 -7.87 5.89
C GLY A 196 -4.63 -7.58 6.94
N PRO A 197 -3.49 -8.23 6.86
CA PRO A 197 -2.38 -8.01 7.76
C PRO A 197 -1.63 -6.70 7.43
N VAL A 198 -1.01 -6.11 8.46
CA VAL A 198 0.02 -5.07 8.32
C VAL A 198 1.35 -5.67 8.75
N LYS A 199 2.27 -5.82 7.81
CA LYS A 199 3.61 -6.33 8.07
C LYS A 199 4.65 -5.30 7.65
N VAL A 200 5.47 -4.87 8.61
CA VAL A 200 6.51 -3.86 8.37
C VAL A 200 7.85 -4.36 8.88
N THR A 201 8.84 -4.41 8.00
CA THR A 201 10.22 -4.74 8.33
C THR A 201 11.08 -3.50 8.16
N PHE A 202 11.55 -2.96 9.26
CA PHE A 202 12.36 -1.76 9.28
C PHE A 202 13.82 -2.06 8.95
N ARG A 203 14.45 -1.18 8.20
CA ARG A 203 15.89 -1.08 7.98
C ARG A 203 16.56 -0.25 9.08
N GLU A 204 15.87 0.80 9.52
CA GLU A 204 16.25 1.69 10.61
C GLU A 204 15.00 1.93 11.47
N ASN A 205 15.17 1.93 12.80
CA ASN A 205 14.05 2.16 13.70
C ASN A 205 13.44 3.56 13.49
N PRO A 206 12.10 3.72 13.57
CA PRO A 206 11.43 5.00 13.44
C PRO A 206 11.97 6.03 14.44
N ARG A 207 12.12 7.27 13.98
CA ARG A 207 12.57 8.39 14.82
C ARG A 207 11.44 9.33 15.22
N GLU A 208 10.29 9.16 14.62
CA GLU A 208 9.09 9.94 14.89
C GLU A 208 7.91 9.01 15.14
N LYS A 209 6.79 9.61 15.55
CA LYS A 209 5.55 8.88 15.81
C LYS A 209 5.14 8.04 14.60
N SER A 210 4.74 6.79 14.89
CA SER A 210 4.26 5.87 13.87
C SER A 210 3.00 5.14 14.34
N ASP A 211 2.09 4.82 13.39
CA ASP A 211 0.77 4.26 13.69
C ASP A 211 0.45 3.11 12.71
N PHE A 212 0.25 1.92 13.25
CA PHE A 212 -0.02 0.69 12.49
C PHE A 212 -1.36 0.13 12.94
N ALA A 213 -2.29 -0.06 12.01
CA ALA A 213 -3.60 -0.54 12.38
C ALA A 213 -4.24 -1.45 11.32
N THR A 214 -5.01 -2.41 11.81
CA THR A 214 -5.96 -3.18 11.01
C THR A 214 -7.24 -3.45 11.80
N ILE A 215 -8.31 -3.83 11.15
CA ILE A 215 -9.48 -4.36 11.85
C ILE A 215 -9.39 -5.89 11.90
N ASN A 216 -9.19 -6.52 10.75
CA ASN A 216 -9.13 -7.97 10.63
C ASN A 216 -7.78 -8.42 10.06
N GLY A 217 -6.86 -8.77 10.95
CA GLY A 217 -5.52 -9.23 10.58
C GLY A 217 -4.51 -9.02 11.70
N ASN A 218 -3.31 -9.52 11.50
CA ASN A 218 -2.19 -9.31 12.40
C ASN A 218 -1.47 -8.00 12.09
N VAL A 219 -0.82 -7.43 13.11
CA VAL A 219 0.14 -6.33 12.97
C VAL A 219 1.51 -6.87 13.36
N ASP A 220 2.38 -7.12 12.38
CA ASP A 220 3.71 -7.67 12.56
C ASP A 220 4.77 -6.60 12.25
N LEU A 221 5.47 -6.14 13.27
CA LEU A 221 6.46 -5.07 13.19
C LEU A 221 7.86 -5.62 13.53
N TYR A 222 8.76 -5.62 12.56
CA TYR A 222 10.13 -6.09 12.70
C TYR A 222 11.09 -4.91 12.79
N PHE A 223 11.72 -4.75 13.93
CA PHE A 223 12.66 -3.67 14.23
C PHE A 223 14.09 -4.16 14.23
N VAL A 224 15.04 -3.25 14.01
CA VAL A 224 16.46 -3.55 14.18
C VAL A 224 16.86 -3.46 15.64
N ARG A 225 17.95 -4.16 15.98
CA ARG A 225 18.53 -4.13 17.33
C ARG A 225 18.78 -2.70 17.82
N GLY A 226 18.65 -2.47 19.13
CA GLY A 226 18.79 -1.14 19.72
C GLY A 226 17.51 -0.28 19.60
N LEU A 227 16.36 -0.93 19.42
CA LEU A 227 15.06 -0.26 19.47
C LEU A 227 14.89 0.50 20.79
N ALA A 228 14.47 1.76 20.69
CA ALA A 228 14.03 2.59 21.82
C ALA A 228 12.74 3.32 21.41
N GLY A 229 11.69 3.18 22.21
CA GLY A 229 10.39 3.77 21.90
C GLY A 229 9.33 3.48 22.95
N ASP A 230 8.27 4.27 22.89
CA ASP A 230 7.08 4.13 23.73
C ASP A 230 5.95 3.51 22.92
N PHE A 231 5.62 2.27 23.20
CA PHE A 231 4.59 1.53 22.49
C PHE A 231 3.22 1.71 23.12
N ARG A 232 2.20 1.78 22.26
CA ARG A 232 0.79 1.79 22.64
C ARG A 232 0.05 0.71 21.85
N PHE A 233 -0.42 -0.30 22.57
CA PHE A 233 -1.09 -1.47 22.00
C PHE A 233 -2.58 -1.46 22.31
N LYS A 234 -3.38 -1.82 21.32
CA LYS A 234 -4.80 -2.09 21.50
C LYS A 234 -5.22 -3.23 20.61
N THR A 235 -5.59 -4.33 21.22
CA THR A 235 -6.26 -5.45 20.53
C THR A 235 -7.51 -5.82 21.30
N MET A 236 -8.53 -6.33 20.62
CA MET A 236 -9.77 -6.77 21.25
C MET A 236 -9.83 -8.30 21.30
N ASN A 237 -9.52 -8.94 20.19
CA ASN A 237 -9.53 -10.40 20.04
C ASN A 237 -8.16 -10.87 19.54
N GLY A 238 -7.18 -10.91 20.44
CA GLY A 238 -5.80 -11.30 20.14
C GLY A 238 -4.86 -11.01 21.30
N ALA A 239 -3.60 -11.30 21.09
CA ALA A 239 -2.54 -11.09 22.08
C ALA A 239 -1.44 -10.16 21.53
N VAL A 240 -0.64 -9.60 22.43
CA VAL A 240 0.54 -8.82 22.11
C VAL A 240 1.78 -9.62 22.46
N TYR A 241 2.68 -9.80 21.50
CA TYR A 241 3.95 -10.49 21.66
C TYR A 241 5.11 -9.54 21.38
N SER A 242 6.20 -9.71 22.10
CA SER A 242 7.41 -8.90 21.89
C SER A 242 8.67 -9.74 22.13
N ASP A 243 9.65 -9.57 21.26
CA ASP A 243 11.02 -10.06 21.43
C ASP A 243 11.86 -9.10 22.29
N PHE A 244 11.35 -7.88 22.53
CA PHE A 244 12.03 -6.87 23.33
C PHE A 244 11.47 -6.83 24.75
N ASP A 245 12.36 -6.65 25.73
CA ASP A 245 11.95 -6.37 27.10
C ASP A 245 11.19 -5.04 27.18
N MET A 246 10.00 -5.07 27.78
CA MET A 246 9.14 -3.89 27.91
C MET A 246 8.85 -3.57 29.39
N THR A 247 9.06 -2.30 29.73
CA THR A 247 8.59 -1.75 31.00
C THR A 247 7.19 -1.17 30.82
N SER A 248 6.26 -1.53 31.71
CA SER A 248 4.87 -1.03 31.62
C SER A 248 4.81 0.49 31.71
N LEU A 249 4.07 1.12 30.80
CA LEU A 249 3.74 2.54 30.85
C LEU A 249 2.34 2.73 31.44
N PRO A 250 2.12 3.81 32.20
CA PRO A 250 0.79 4.11 32.75
C PRO A 250 -0.22 4.30 31.61
N ALA A 251 -1.46 3.89 31.89
CA ALA A 251 -2.57 4.17 30.99
C ALA A 251 -2.74 5.68 30.79
N GLN A 252 -3.08 6.11 29.59
CA GLN A 252 -3.40 7.52 29.37
C GLN A 252 -4.69 7.87 30.12
N PRO A 253 -4.73 9.02 30.81
CA PRO A 253 -5.93 9.44 31.54
C PRO A 253 -7.09 9.65 30.55
N ALA A 254 -8.29 9.29 30.98
CA ALA A 254 -9.49 9.58 30.21
C ALA A 254 -9.62 11.10 30.01
N SER A 255 -9.93 11.51 28.81
CA SER A 255 -10.22 12.91 28.50
C SER A 255 -11.72 13.16 28.51
N ALA A 256 -12.11 14.31 29.03
CA ALA A 256 -13.49 14.75 29.05
C ALA A 256 -13.59 16.14 28.41
N GLU A 257 -14.47 16.31 27.43
CA GLU A 257 -14.67 17.60 26.76
C GLU A 257 -16.16 17.89 26.57
N HIS A 258 -16.52 19.16 26.61
CA HIS A 258 -17.85 19.61 26.22
C HIS A 258 -17.89 19.87 24.72
N ARG A 259 -18.80 19.24 24.00
CA ARG A 259 -19.14 19.56 22.59
C ARG A 259 -20.57 20.07 22.52
N GLY A 260 -20.72 21.39 22.52
CA GLY A 260 -22.03 22.04 22.63
C GLY A 260 -22.70 21.68 23.96
N THR A 261 -23.91 21.10 23.89
CA THR A 261 -24.68 20.67 25.07
C THR A 261 -24.32 19.27 25.58
N LYS A 262 -23.42 18.55 24.90
CA LYS A 262 -23.06 17.18 25.25
C LYS A 262 -21.71 17.10 25.92
N PHE A 263 -21.63 16.33 27.01
CA PHE A 263 -20.38 15.94 27.63
C PHE A 263 -19.86 14.68 26.93
N VAL A 264 -18.66 14.73 26.38
CA VAL A 264 -18.00 13.61 25.71
C VAL A 264 -16.86 13.11 26.56
N PHE A 265 -16.98 11.88 27.05
CA PHE A 265 -15.95 11.19 27.81
C PHE A 265 -15.25 10.19 26.89
N ARG A 266 -13.93 10.30 26.77
CA ARG A 266 -13.12 9.37 25.99
C ARG A 266 -12.13 8.66 26.91
N SER A 267 -12.18 7.34 26.94
CA SER A 267 -11.20 6.50 27.59
C SER A 267 -10.38 5.80 26.52
N ASP A 268 -9.09 6.10 26.48
CA ASP A 268 -8.15 5.40 25.60
C ASP A 268 -7.68 4.12 26.31
N ARG A 269 -8.12 2.96 25.81
CA ARG A 269 -7.80 1.65 26.39
C ARG A 269 -6.52 1.06 25.75
N PHE A 270 -5.47 1.86 25.62
CA PHE A 270 -4.19 1.36 25.18
C PHE A 270 -3.36 0.83 26.35
N THR A 271 -2.80 -0.37 26.18
CA THR A 271 -1.74 -0.87 27.04
C THR A 271 -0.42 -0.29 26.57
N GLY A 272 0.36 0.28 27.48
CA GLY A 272 1.65 0.90 27.15
C GLY A 272 2.84 0.04 27.56
N GLY A 273 3.87 -0.01 26.72
CA GLY A 273 5.15 -0.63 27.02
C GLY A 273 6.32 0.23 26.52
N ARG A 274 7.32 0.47 27.35
CA ARG A 274 8.56 1.16 26.97
C ARG A 274 9.67 0.16 26.68
N VAL A 275 10.30 0.34 25.53
CA VAL A 275 11.50 -0.39 25.14
C VAL A 275 12.72 0.51 25.27
N GLY A 276 13.79 0.01 25.88
CA GLY A 276 15.03 0.74 26.08
C GLY A 276 14.83 2.04 26.90
N SER A 277 15.43 3.12 26.44
CA SER A 277 15.31 4.45 27.08
C SER A 277 13.98 5.15 26.80
N GLY A 278 13.06 4.54 26.02
CA GLY A 278 11.91 5.22 25.47
C GLY A 278 12.27 6.07 24.26
N GLY A 279 11.29 6.75 23.68
CA GLY A 279 11.50 7.56 22.47
C GLY A 279 10.20 7.85 21.75
N PRO A 280 10.18 7.76 20.40
CA PRO A 280 8.98 8.03 19.64
C PRO A 280 7.83 7.11 20.00
N GLU A 281 6.62 7.63 19.97
CA GLU A 281 5.41 6.84 20.19
C GLU A 281 5.13 5.94 18.99
N ILE A 282 5.02 4.64 19.21
CA ILE A 282 4.67 3.64 18.22
C ILE A 282 3.33 3.02 18.62
N LYS A 283 2.30 3.31 17.83
CA LYS A 283 0.97 2.75 18.02
C LYS A 283 0.78 1.51 17.18
N ALA A 284 0.23 0.45 17.78
CA ALA A 284 -0.23 -0.73 17.06
C ALA A 284 -1.63 -1.11 17.54
N GLU A 285 -2.59 -1.15 16.61
CA GLU A 285 -4.00 -1.39 16.91
C GLU A 285 -4.60 -2.42 15.97
N ASN A 286 -5.33 -3.38 16.52
CA ASN A 286 -6.24 -4.21 15.75
C ASN A 286 -7.50 -4.56 16.55
N LEU A 287 -8.49 -5.14 15.86
CA LEU A 287 -9.69 -5.67 16.49
C LEU A 287 -9.60 -7.19 16.59
N ASN A 288 -9.24 -7.86 15.50
CA ASN A 288 -9.14 -9.31 15.38
C ASN A 288 -7.77 -9.71 14.86
N GLY A 289 -6.97 -10.38 15.68
CA GLY A 289 -5.61 -10.84 15.35
C GLY A 289 -4.59 -10.42 16.41
N ASP A 290 -3.36 -10.83 16.20
CA ASP A 290 -2.25 -10.56 17.09
C ASP A 290 -1.46 -9.31 16.71
N ILE A 291 -0.80 -8.71 17.69
CA ILE A 291 0.21 -7.68 17.49
C ILE A 291 1.56 -8.27 17.88
N ARG A 292 2.54 -8.20 17.00
CA ARG A 292 3.88 -8.74 17.22
C ARG A 292 4.94 -7.68 16.99
N VAL A 293 5.78 -7.47 18.00
CA VAL A 293 6.95 -6.57 17.96
C VAL A 293 8.19 -7.43 18.01
N LEU A 294 8.81 -7.63 16.86
CA LEU A 294 9.82 -8.66 16.64
C LEU A 294 11.19 -8.04 16.35
N GLU A 295 12.26 -8.71 16.76
CA GLU A 295 13.62 -8.33 16.35
C GLU A 295 13.90 -8.89 14.94
N ARG A 296 14.38 -8.02 14.06
CA ARG A 296 14.81 -8.43 12.72
C ARG A 296 16.08 -9.25 12.84
N GLN A 297 16.03 -10.45 12.34
CA GLN A 297 17.20 -11.32 12.19
C GLN A 297 18.12 -10.89 11.06
#